data_4e00c8a4926cbc2a0d628fe0eff5c7e3
#
_entry.id   4e00c8a4926cbc2a0d628fe0eff5c7e3
#
_cell.length_a   1.000
_cell.length_b   1.000
_cell.length_c   1.000
_cell.angle_alpha   90.00
_cell.angle_beta   90.00
_cell.angle_gamma   90.00
#
_symmetry.space_group_name_H-M   'P 1'
#
loop_
_entity.id
_entity.type
_entity.pdbx_description
1 polymer ?
#
loop_
_entity_poly.entity_id
_entity_poly.type
_entity_poly.pdbx_seq_one_letter_code
_entity_poly.pdbx_strand_id
1 'polypeptide(L)' 'METIRILEKPTAITWDYDEDADVLYLSLGEPQPAVGVDIGDGVIVRYDETRQEVVGLTVLGLRTRLLKGLKEARP' A
#
# COMPACT_ATOMS: atom_id res chain seq x y z
N MET A 1 22.52 8.13 -2.07
CA MET A 1 21.11 7.76 -2.32
C MET A 1 20.71 6.68 -1.37
N GLU A 2 19.61 6.92 -0.69
CA GLU A 2 19.12 5.95 0.27
C GLU A 2 18.53 4.73 -0.41
N THR A 3 18.73 3.58 0.19
CA THR A 3 18.15 2.34 -0.30
C THR A 3 16.90 2.03 0.49
N ILE A 4 15.81 1.81 -0.23
CA ILE A 4 14.55 1.38 0.36
C ILE A 4 14.30 -0.02 -0.11
N ARG A 5 13.91 -0.89 0.83
CA ARG A 5 13.60 -2.27 0.49
C ARG A 5 12.11 -2.52 0.70
N ILE A 6 11.55 -3.31 -0.19
CA ILE A 6 10.27 -3.93 0.06
C ILE A 6 10.57 -5.21 0.82
N LEU A 7 9.78 -5.50 1.84
CA LEU A 7 10.00 -6.69 2.66
C LEU A 7 10.12 -7.92 1.77
N GLU A 8 11.27 -8.57 1.79
CA GLU A 8 11.51 -9.75 0.96
C GLU A 8 10.88 -10.99 1.57
N LYS A 9 10.36 -11.84 0.69
CA LYS A 9 9.86 -13.16 1.05
C LYS A 9 8.93 -13.11 2.26
N PRO A 10 7.89 -12.27 2.22
CA PRO A 10 6.95 -12.25 3.34
C PRO A 10 6.32 -13.63 3.47
N THR A 11 6.15 -14.11 4.72
CA THR A 11 5.50 -15.39 4.97
C THR A 11 4.04 -15.36 4.56
N ALA A 12 3.45 -14.16 4.55
CA ALA A 12 2.08 -13.97 4.11
C ALA A 12 1.91 -12.55 3.61
N ILE A 13 1.04 -12.40 2.63
CA ILE A 13 0.56 -11.09 2.20
C ILE A 13 -0.92 -11.10 2.52
N THR A 14 -1.35 -10.15 3.36
CA THR A 14 -2.75 -10.00 3.69
C THR A 14 -3.26 -8.69 3.14
N TRP A 15 -4.52 -8.68 2.76
CA TRP A 15 -5.15 -7.46 2.30
C TRP A 15 -6.58 -7.41 2.80
N ASP A 16 -7.04 -6.19 3.03
CA ASP A 16 -8.38 -5.93 3.51
C ASP A 16 -8.91 -4.71 2.78
N TYR A 17 -10.12 -4.81 2.29
CA TYR A 17 -10.73 -3.72 1.56
C TYR A 17 -11.97 -3.22 2.31
N ASP A 18 -11.95 -1.93 2.66
CA ASP A 18 -13.08 -1.26 3.28
C ASP A 18 -13.95 -0.65 2.18
N GLU A 19 -15.08 -1.28 1.92
CA GLU A 19 -15.98 -0.83 0.86
C GLU A 19 -16.59 0.54 1.14
N ASP A 20 -16.89 0.83 2.39
CA ASP A 20 -17.54 2.09 2.74
C ASP A 20 -16.61 3.27 2.55
N ALA A 21 -15.36 3.10 2.91
CA ALA A 21 -14.35 4.15 2.77
C ALA A 21 -13.63 4.10 1.43
N ASP A 22 -13.76 3.02 0.68
CA ASP A 22 -13.04 2.78 -0.56
C ASP A 22 -11.53 2.80 -0.33
N VAL A 23 -11.07 2.03 0.66
CA VAL A 23 -9.67 1.98 1.06
C VAL A 23 -9.18 0.55 1.07
N LEU A 24 -8.07 0.30 0.41
CA LEU A 24 -7.40 -0.99 0.44
C LEU A 24 -6.21 -0.92 1.39
N TYR A 25 -6.15 -1.88 2.31
CA TYR A 25 -5.01 -2.06 3.22
C TYR A 25 -4.26 -3.32 2.82
N LEU A 26 -2.99 -3.18 2.54
CA LEU A 26 -2.12 -4.30 2.20
C LEU A 26 -1.02 -4.42 3.25
N SER A 27 -0.84 -5.62 3.81
CA SER A 27 0.22 -5.87 4.79
C SER A 27 1.13 -6.97 4.29
N LEU A 28 2.42 -6.75 4.41
CA LEU A 28 3.45 -7.70 3.99
C LEU A 28 4.03 -8.35 5.24
N GLY A 29 3.79 -9.67 5.38
CA GLY A 29 4.23 -10.40 6.56
C GLY A 29 3.40 -10.10 7.80
N GLU A 30 3.99 -10.29 8.97
CA GLU A 30 3.32 -10.04 10.23
C GLU A 30 3.21 -8.54 10.50
N PRO A 31 2.15 -8.10 11.19
CA PRO A 31 2.03 -6.70 11.56
C PRO A 31 3.24 -6.23 12.37
N GLN A 32 3.79 -5.10 11.99
CA GLN A 32 4.94 -4.50 12.64
C GLN A 32 4.71 -3.02 12.87
N PRO A 33 5.31 -2.45 13.92
CA PRO A 33 5.28 -1.01 14.07
C PRO A 33 5.89 -0.33 12.86
N ALA A 34 5.20 0.66 12.34
CA ALA A 34 5.66 1.37 11.15
C ALA A 34 5.03 2.74 11.11
N VAL A 35 5.68 3.66 10.43
CA VAL A 35 5.12 4.99 10.21
C VAL A 35 4.39 5.03 8.87
N GLY A 36 3.35 5.82 8.80
CA GLY A 36 2.64 6.06 7.55
C GLY A 36 3.25 7.24 6.82
N VAL A 37 3.67 7.03 5.59
CA VAL A 37 4.25 8.07 4.76
C VAL A 37 3.38 8.26 3.53
N ASP A 38 2.80 9.43 3.39
CA ASP A 38 1.98 9.77 2.24
C ASP A 38 2.91 10.11 1.06
N ILE A 39 2.88 9.28 0.04
CA ILE A 39 3.72 9.50 -1.15
C ILE A 39 2.95 10.16 -2.29
N GLY A 40 1.74 10.62 -2.03
CA GLY A 40 0.91 11.25 -3.04
C GLY A 40 -0.01 10.26 -3.75
N ASP A 41 -0.90 10.79 -4.55
CA ASP A 41 -1.83 10.00 -5.36
C ASP A 41 -2.71 9.04 -4.56
N GLY A 42 -2.93 9.35 -3.28
CA GLY A 42 -3.78 8.52 -2.43
C GLY A 42 -3.11 7.24 -1.94
N VAL A 43 -1.79 7.18 -1.97
CA VAL A 43 -1.05 6.02 -1.50
C VAL A 43 -0.27 6.40 -0.24
N ILE A 44 -0.48 5.63 0.82
CA ILE A 44 0.26 5.78 2.07
C ILE A 44 1.10 4.53 2.26
N VAL A 45 2.41 4.73 2.36
CA VAL A 45 3.34 3.62 2.56
C VAL A 45 3.56 3.42 4.04
N ARG A 46 3.45 2.19 4.51
CA ARG A 46 3.83 1.85 5.87
C ARG A 46 5.29 1.45 5.87
N TYR A 47 6.08 2.21 6.57
CA TYR A 47 7.53 2.13 6.48
C TYR A 47 8.17 1.88 7.85
N ASP A 48 9.03 0.88 7.91
CA ASP A 48 9.83 0.59 9.09
C ASP A 48 11.15 1.36 8.95
N GLU A 49 11.26 2.45 9.72
CA GLU A 49 12.42 3.32 9.65
C GLU A 49 13.71 2.65 10.09
N THR A 50 13.61 1.76 11.08
CA THR A 50 14.77 1.08 11.63
C THR A 50 15.41 0.16 10.60
N ARG A 51 14.58 -0.57 9.85
CA ARG A 51 15.05 -1.53 8.86
C ARG A 51 15.08 -0.97 7.45
N GLN A 52 14.52 0.21 7.25
CA GLN A 52 14.35 0.83 5.95
C GLN A 52 13.59 -0.08 4.99
N GLU A 53 12.49 -0.65 5.49
CA GLU A 53 11.67 -1.58 4.73
C GLU A 53 10.23 -1.11 4.62
N VAL A 54 9.65 -1.30 3.44
CA VAL A 54 8.22 -1.11 3.22
C VAL A 54 7.50 -2.37 3.71
N VAL A 55 6.61 -2.22 4.68
CA VAL A 55 5.91 -3.34 5.30
C VAL A 55 4.41 -3.33 5.03
N GLY A 56 3.91 -2.35 4.31
CA GLY A 56 2.51 -2.31 3.95
C GLY A 56 2.17 -1.09 3.10
N LEU A 57 0.98 -1.10 2.56
CA LEU A 57 0.47 0.00 1.76
C LEU A 57 -1.00 0.24 2.10
N THR A 58 -1.40 1.50 2.03
CA THR A 58 -2.80 1.88 2.11
C THR A 58 -3.13 2.65 0.84
N VAL A 59 -4.12 2.20 0.11
CA VAL A 59 -4.54 2.85 -1.14
C VAL A 59 -5.92 3.44 -0.95
N LEU A 60 -6.00 4.76 -1.03
CA LEU A 60 -7.25 5.51 -0.89
C LEU A 60 -7.93 5.61 -2.24
N GLY A 61 -9.24 5.42 -2.26
CA GLY A 61 -10.03 5.56 -3.49
C GLY A 61 -9.74 4.48 -4.52
N LEU A 62 -9.56 3.25 -4.08
CA LEU A 62 -9.21 2.15 -4.96
C LEU A 62 -10.23 1.93 -6.08
N ARG A 63 -11.51 1.83 -5.72
CA ARG A 63 -12.57 1.58 -6.71
C ARG A 63 -12.64 2.72 -7.72
N THR A 64 -12.57 3.94 -7.23
CA THR A 64 -12.61 5.12 -8.09
C THR A 64 -11.45 5.14 -9.07
N ARG A 65 -10.25 4.79 -8.59
CA ARG A 65 -9.07 4.72 -9.44
C ARG A 65 -9.16 3.63 -10.49
N LEU A 66 -9.67 2.47 -10.10
CA LEU A 66 -9.83 1.37 -11.04
C LEU A 66 -10.84 1.72 -12.13
N LEU A 67 -11.96 2.31 -11.77
CA LEU A 67 -12.97 2.73 -12.73
C LEU A 67 -12.42 3.75 -13.71
N LYS A 68 -11.71 4.74 -13.20
CA LYS A 68 -11.12 5.78 -14.04
C LYS A 68 -10.08 5.18 -14.99
N GLY A 69 -9.19 4.35 -14.46
CA GLY A 69 -8.15 3.72 -15.25
C GLY A 69 -8.70 2.81 -16.34
N LEU A 70 -9.74 2.04 -16.01
CA LEU A 70 -10.37 1.16 -16.97
C LEU A 70 -11.04 1.95 -18.10
N LYS A 71 -11.69 3.07 -17.77
CA LYS A 71 -12.32 3.92 -18.79
C LYS A 71 -11.27 4.55 -19.71
N GLU A 72 -10.17 5.01 -19.14
CA GLU A 72 -9.10 5.64 -19.95
C GLU A 72 -8.33 4.63 -20.78
N ALA A 73 -8.22 3.38 -20.31
CA ALA A 73 -7.47 2.35 -20.99
C ALA A 73 -8.27 1.60 -22.05
N ARG A 74 -9.57 1.84 -22.15
CA ARG A 74 -10.38 1.14 -23.12
C ARG A 74 -10.00 1.52 -24.55
N PRO A 75 -9.85 0.52 -25.41
CA PRO A 75 -9.54 0.78 -26.81
C PRO A 75 -10.70 1.44 -27.56
#